data_1349792e3968ada3672cf1ff8809d6f2
#
_entry.id   1349792e3968ada3672cf1ff8809d6f2
#
_cell.length_a   1.000
_cell.length_b   1.000
_cell.length_c   1.000
_cell.angle_alpha   90.00
_cell.angle_beta   90.00
_cell.angle_gamma   90.00
#
_symmetry.space_group_name_H-M   'P 1'
#
loop_
_entity.id
_entity.type
_entity.pdbx_description
1 polymer ?
#
loop_
_entity_poly.entity_id
_entity_poly.type
_entity_poly.pdbx_seq_one_letter_code
_entity_poly.pdbx_strand_id
1 'polypeptide(L)'
;MKSFFVALFLFGTMNVHAAAPATAQKVSTSAPEIIQQQTVIRAEILSSKGAFKDMDASVRNDLLRHQDVVFELLKGKELTTQLSEADQIRVSNSISSIVAIISNAEDDRMVCRREKMTGSHRPETICKTVAQRRVEREEARSRRSEPRNTMCKKTCGNVSGTVEGW
;
A
#
# COMPACT_ATOMS: atom_id res chain seq x y z
N MET A 1 46.39 25.48 -41.37
CA MET A 1 45.76 24.19 -41.15
C MET A 1 45.78 23.97 -39.63
N LYS A 2 44.65 24.28 -38.97
CA LYS A 2 44.49 24.22 -37.52
C LYS A 2 43.41 23.19 -37.21
N SER A 3 43.85 22.04 -36.68
CA SER A 3 42.94 20.97 -36.24
C SER A 3 42.34 21.33 -34.87
N PHE A 4 41.01 21.49 -34.83
CA PHE A 4 40.27 21.60 -33.58
C PHE A 4 39.80 20.20 -33.14
N PHE A 5 40.37 19.72 -32.05
CA PHE A 5 39.85 18.54 -31.33
C PHE A 5 38.69 18.98 -30.44
N VAL A 6 37.48 18.55 -30.78
CA VAL A 6 36.31 18.68 -29.93
C VAL A 6 36.21 17.42 -29.08
N ALA A 7 36.50 17.54 -27.79
CA ALA A 7 36.30 16.48 -26.80
C ALA A 7 34.80 16.44 -26.42
N LEU A 8 34.13 15.38 -26.81
CA LEU A 8 32.73 15.11 -26.47
C LEU A 8 32.66 14.45 -25.10
N PHE A 9 32.30 15.22 -24.07
CA PHE A 9 32.00 14.69 -22.74
C PHE A 9 30.59 14.06 -22.73
N LEU A 10 30.56 12.74 -22.73
CA LEU A 10 29.33 11.98 -22.49
C LEU A 10 29.01 11.97 -20.98
N PHE A 11 28.15 12.87 -20.56
CA PHE A 11 27.54 12.80 -19.22
C PHE A 11 26.50 11.67 -19.22
N GLY A 12 26.87 10.52 -18.66
CA GLY A 12 25.94 9.44 -18.36
C GLY A 12 24.97 9.87 -17.25
N THR A 13 23.72 10.12 -17.61
CA THR A 13 22.66 10.37 -16.64
C THR A 13 22.27 9.04 -15.97
N MET A 14 22.72 8.81 -14.74
CA MET A 14 22.20 7.75 -13.89
C MET A 14 20.74 8.07 -13.55
N ASN A 15 19.80 7.37 -14.18
CA ASN A 15 18.40 7.37 -13.78
C ASN A 15 18.28 6.63 -12.44
N VAL A 16 18.28 7.37 -11.34
CA VAL A 16 17.87 6.89 -10.04
C VAL A 16 16.35 6.71 -10.09
N HIS A 17 15.88 5.48 -10.27
CA HIS A 17 14.47 5.15 -10.07
C HIS A 17 14.18 5.24 -8.58
N ALA A 18 13.79 6.42 -8.12
CA ALA A 18 13.16 6.59 -6.82
C ALA A 18 11.85 5.79 -6.83
N ALA A 19 11.76 4.78 -5.97
CA ALA A 19 10.51 4.09 -5.70
C ALA A 19 9.49 5.15 -5.27
N ALA A 20 8.47 5.36 -6.09
CA ALA A 20 7.41 6.32 -5.83
C ALA A 20 6.71 5.92 -4.51
N PRO A 21 6.53 6.86 -3.56
CA PRO A 21 5.67 6.62 -2.42
C PRO A 21 4.26 6.32 -2.94
N ALA A 22 3.54 5.42 -2.25
CA ALA A 22 2.15 5.12 -2.55
C ALA A 22 1.38 6.45 -2.65
N THR A 23 1.16 6.89 -3.87
CA THR A 23 0.48 8.15 -4.17
C THR A 23 -0.94 8.01 -3.69
N ALA A 24 -1.32 8.84 -2.71
CA ALA A 24 -2.71 9.15 -2.44
C ALA A 24 -3.37 9.39 -3.82
N GLN A 25 -4.29 8.52 -4.21
CA GLN A 25 -4.94 8.60 -5.52
C GLN A 25 -5.65 9.96 -5.56
N LYS A 26 -5.09 10.90 -6.32
CA LYS A 26 -5.74 12.14 -6.64
C LYS A 26 -7.03 11.78 -7.38
N VAL A 27 -8.16 11.96 -6.72
CA VAL A 27 -9.47 11.72 -7.35
C VAL A 27 -9.54 12.63 -8.58
N SER A 28 -9.48 12.03 -9.76
CA SER A 28 -9.61 12.78 -11.01
C SER A 28 -11.01 13.38 -11.06
N THR A 29 -11.09 14.63 -11.52
CA THR A 29 -12.36 15.28 -11.81
C THR A 29 -12.88 14.94 -13.23
N SER A 30 -12.05 14.28 -14.04
CA SER A 30 -12.37 13.81 -15.37
C SER A 30 -13.22 12.53 -15.30
N ALA A 31 -14.44 12.58 -15.80
CA ALA A 31 -15.34 11.43 -15.81
C ALA A 31 -14.83 10.29 -16.72
N PRO A 32 -14.25 10.53 -17.92
CA PRO A 32 -13.67 9.48 -18.74
C PRO A 32 -12.51 8.75 -18.08
N GLU A 33 -11.63 9.46 -17.35
CA GLU A 33 -10.52 8.83 -16.62
C GLU A 33 -11.01 7.92 -15.50
N ILE A 34 -12.02 8.37 -14.76
CA ILE A 34 -12.65 7.54 -13.71
C ILE A 34 -13.25 6.28 -14.33
N ILE A 35 -14.02 6.41 -15.42
CA ILE A 35 -14.63 5.29 -16.13
C ILE A 35 -13.55 4.32 -16.62
N GLN A 36 -12.48 4.80 -17.22
CA GLN A 36 -11.37 3.97 -17.69
C GLN A 36 -10.73 3.19 -16.55
N GLN A 37 -10.42 3.86 -15.45
CA GLN A 37 -9.84 3.23 -14.27
C GLN A 37 -10.75 2.15 -13.70
N GLN A 38 -12.04 2.43 -13.54
CA GLN A 38 -13.01 1.46 -13.04
C GLN A 38 -13.22 0.30 -14.00
N THR A 39 -13.11 0.50 -15.30
CA THR A 39 -13.19 -0.57 -16.30
C THR A 39 -12.03 -1.56 -16.18
N VAL A 40 -10.80 -1.07 -15.98
CA VAL A 40 -9.63 -1.93 -15.75
C VAL A 40 -9.80 -2.76 -14.47
N ILE A 41 -10.18 -2.12 -13.37
CA ILE A 41 -10.45 -2.82 -12.10
C ILE A 41 -11.54 -3.87 -12.27
N ARG A 42 -12.64 -3.55 -12.97
CA ARG A 42 -13.72 -4.49 -13.23
C ARG A 42 -13.27 -5.73 -14.02
N ALA A 43 -12.41 -5.54 -15.01
CA ALA A 43 -11.85 -6.66 -15.78
C ALA A 43 -11.00 -7.60 -14.89
N GLU A 44 -10.21 -7.05 -13.96
CA GLU A 44 -9.41 -7.84 -13.01
C GLU A 44 -10.30 -8.62 -12.03
N ILE A 45 -11.35 -8.00 -11.50
CA ILE A 45 -12.32 -8.63 -10.59
C ILE A 45 -13.03 -9.79 -11.28
N LEU A 46 -13.51 -9.57 -12.51
CA LEU A 46 -14.23 -10.60 -13.27
C LEU A 46 -13.31 -11.76 -13.71
N SER A 47 -12.03 -11.48 -13.94
CA SER A 47 -11.05 -12.51 -14.26
C SER A 47 -10.57 -13.31 -13.04
N SER A 48 -10.98 -12.91 -11.82
CA SER A 48 -10.56 -13.52 -10.54
C SER A 48 -9.04 -13.69 -10.45
N LYS A 49 -8.27 -12.65 -10.83
CA LYS A 49 -6.81 -12.65 -10.80
C LYS A 49 -6.26 -11.79 -9.66
N GLY A 50 -5.02 -12.04 -9.30
CA GLY A 50 -4.29 -11.22 -8.33
C GLY A 50 -4.95 -11.20 -6.96
N ALA A 51 -5.22 -10.01 -6.44
CA ALA A 51 -5.85 -9.78 -5.14
C ALA A 51 -7.32 -10.25 -5.07
N PHE A 52 -7.97 -10.40 -6.23
CA PHE A 52 -9.39 -10.77 -6.33
C PHE A 52 -9.65 -12.28 -6.46
N LYS A 53 -8.58 -13.11 -6.46
CA LYS A 53 -8.68 -14.55 -6.66
C LYS A 53 -9.55 -15.22 -5.58
N ASP A 54 -9.33 -14.84 -4.34
CA ASP A 54 -9.96 -15.46 -3.18
C ASP A 54 -11.08 -14.57 -2.58
N MET A 55 -11.53 -13.55 -3.36
CA MET A 55 -12.61 -12.66 -2.94
C MET A 55 -13.94 -13.39 -2.87
N ASP A 56 -14.64 -13.23 -1.74
CA ASP A 56 -15.98 -13.78 -1.55
C ASP A 56 -16.97 -13.24 -2.60
N ALA A 57 -17.92 -14.08 -3.02
CA ALA A 57 -18.89 -13.73 -4.06
C ALA A 57 -19.80 -12.57 -3.65
N SER A 58 -20.16 -12.45 -2.37
CA SER A 58 -20.98 -11.35 -1.86
C SER A 58 -20.22 -10.02 -1.94
N VAL A 59 -18.97 -10.02 -1.52
CA VAL A 59 -18.07 -8.84 -1.56
C VAL A 59 -17.83 -8.42 -3.01
N ARG A 60 -17.61 -9.38 -3.91
CA ARG A 60 -17.49 -9.12 -5.35
C ARG A 60 -18.72 -8.45 -5.92
N ASN A 61 -19.90 -8.96 -5.59
CA ASN A 61 -21.17 -8.39 -6.07
C ASN A 61 -21.38 -6.96 -5.53
N ASP A 62 -21.02 -6.70 -4.28
CA ASP A 62 -21.08 -5.37 -3.69
C ASP A 62 -20.16 -4.38 -4.42
N LEU A 63 -18.94 -4.80 -4.71
CA LEU A 63 -18.00 -3.99 -5.46
C LEU A 63 -18.52 -3.67 -6.87
N LEU A 64 -19.03 -4.68 -7.59
CA LEU A 64 -19.60 -4.48 -8.93
C LEU A 64 -20.80 -3.53 -8.92
N ARG A 65 -21.65 -3.61 -7.90
CA ARG A 65 -22.80 -2.70 -7.72
C ARG A 65 -22.35 -1.25 -7.52
N HIS A 66 -21.30 -0.99 -6.73
CA HIS A 66 -20.74 0.34 -6.58
C HIS A 66 -20.16 0.86 -7.89
N GLN A 67 -19.50 0.00 -8.66
CA GLN A 67 -19.01 0.37 -10.01
C GLN A 67 -20.16 0.70 -10.96
N ASP A 68 -21.27 -0.05 -10.93
CA ASP A 68 -22.43 0.22 -11.78
C ASP A 68 -23.00 1.63 -11.50
N VAL A 69 -23.10 2.05 -10.23
CA VAL A 69 -23.50 3.42 -9.87
C VAL A 69 -22.55 4.46 -10.48
N VAL A 70 -21.24 4.23 -10.41
CA VAL A 70 -20.25 5.15 -10.99
C VAL A 70 -20.41 5.24 -12.50
N PHE A 71 -20.52 4.11 -13.19
CA PHE A 71 -20.69 4.08 -14.65
C PHE A 71 -21.99 4.74 -15.09
N GLU A 72 -23.10 4.49 -14.40
CA GLU A 72 -24.41 5.08 -14.73
C GLU A 72 -24.38 6.60 -14.62
N LEU A 73 -23.87 7.13 -13.50
CA LEU A 73 -23.88 8.56 -13.23
C LEU A 73 -22.89 9.34 -14.11
N LEU A 74 -21.73 8.75 -14.42
CA LEU A 74 -20.70 9.40 -15.23
C LEU A 74 -20.88 9.21 -16.74
N LYS A 75 -21.83 8.38 -17.17
CA LYS A 75 -22.06 8.13 -18.59
C LYS A 75 -22.35 9.43 -19.35
N GLY A 76 -21.55 9.69 -20.39
CA GLY A 76 -21.70 10.88 -21.24
C GLY A 76 -21.34 12.20 -20.58
N LYS A 77 -20.64 12.18 -19.44
CA LYS A 77 -20.10 13.37 -18.79
C LYS A 77 -18.61 13.53 -19.08
N GLU A 78 -18.17 14.76 -19.20
CA GLU A 78 -16.75 15.12 -19.32
C GLU A 78 -16.12 15.32 -17.93
N LEU A 79 -16.87 15.97 -17.05
CA LEU A 79 -16.41 16.32 -15.70
C LEU A 79 -17.44 15.88 -14.65
N THR A 80 -16.97 15.50 -13.47
CA THR A 80 -17.83 15.19 -12.32
C THR A 80 -18.66 16.39 -11.87
N THR A 81 -18.19 17.62 -12.11
CA THR A 81 -18.89 18.87 -11.79
C THR A 81 -20.14 19.10 -12.64
N GLN A 82 -20.34 18.33 -13.72
CA GLN A 82 -21.58 18.36 -14.52
C GLN A 82 -22.72 17.57 -13.89
N LEU A 83 -22.46 16.85 -12.82
CA LEU A 83 -23.45 16.14 -12.04
C LEU A 83 -24.13 17.08 -11.05
N SER A 84 -25.35 16.72 -10.62
CA SER A 84 -25.97 17.36 -9.45
C SER A 84 -25.10 17.11 -8.21
N GLU A 85 -25.19 18.00 -7.20
CA GLU A 85 -24.45 17.82 -5.94
C GLU A 85 -24.74 16.47 -5.28
N ALA A 86 -26.00 16.02 -5.30
CA ALA A 86 -26.40 14.73 -4.77
C ALA A 86 -25.72 13.57 -5.53
N ASP A 87 -25.59 13.66 -6.86
CA ASP A 87 -24.95 12.64 -7.66
C ASP A 87 -23.42 12.67 -7.53
N GLN A 88 -22.81 13.84 -7.35
CA GLN A 88 -21.40 13.95 -7.00
C GLN A 88 -21.08 13.22 -5.69
N ILE A 89 -21.93 13.41 -4.68
CA ILE A 89 -21.80 12.71 -3.39
C ILE A 89 -21.97 11.18 -3.59
N ARG A 90 -22.94 10.75 -4.39
CA ARG A 90 -23.16 9.33 -4.68
C ARG A 90 -21.96 8.69 -5.39
N VAL A 91 -21.38 9.36 -6.39
CA VAL A 91 -20.16 8.91 -7.07
C VAL A 91 -19.00 8.82 -6.09
N SER A 92 -18.78 9.87 -5.29
CA SER A 92 -17.71 9.92 -4.29
C SER A 92 -17.82 8.79 -3.26
N ASN A 93 -19.02 8.55 -2.73
CA ASN A 93 -19.28 7.47 -1.78
C ASN A 93 -19.06 6.10 -2.42
N SER A 94 -19.50 5.91 -3.66
CA SER A 94 -19.30 4.64 -4.38
C SER A 94 -17.82 4.37 -4.63
N ILE A 95 -17.05 5.37 -5.05
CA ILE A 95 -15.59 5.24 -5.23
C ILE A 95 -14.92 4.92 -3.88
N SER A 96 -15.31 5.59 -2.80
CA SER A 96 -14.76 5.32 -1.47
C SER A 96 -15.04 3.89 -1.01
N SER A 97 -16.23 3.37 -1.28
CA SER A 97 -16.60 1.99 -0.98
C SER A 97 -15.78 0.99 -1.81
N ILE A 98 -15.59 1.26 -3.11
CA ILE A 98 -14.74 0.46 -4.00
C ILE A 98 -13.32 0.38 -3.45
N VAL A 99 -12.73 1.53 -3.08
CA VAL A 99 -11.37 1.60 -2.53
C VAL A 99 -11.26 0.81 -1.22
N ALA A 100 -12.24 0.94 -0.33
CA ALA A 100 -12.27 0.20 0.94
C ALA A 100 -12.34 -1.32 0.72
N ILE A 101 -13.20 -1.78 -0.18
CA ILE A 101 -13.34 -3.21 -0.51
C ILE A 101 -12.03 -3.76 -1.11
N ILE A 102 -11.40 -3.04 -2.05
CA ILE A 102 -10.15 -3.45 -2.68
C ILE A 102 -9.01 -3.50 -1.65
N SER A 103 -8.93 -2.51 -0.77
CA SER A 103 -7.90 -2.47 0.28
C SER A 103 -8.02 -3.64 1.24
N ASN A 104 -9.24 -4.01 1.62
CA ASN A 104 -9.49 -5.18 2.47
C ASN A 104 -9.11 -6.48 1.77
N ALA A 105 -9.47 -6.65 0.49
CA ALA A 105 -9.10 -7.82 -0.28
C ALA A 105 -7.58 -7.99 -0.42
N GLU A 106 -6.82 -6.89 -0.59
CA GLU A 106 -5.35 -6.93 -0.60
C GLU A 106 -4.78 -7.27 0.78
N ASP A 107 -5.35 -6.73 1.85
CA ASP A 107 -4.93 -7.03 3.23
C ASP A 107 -5.18 -8.51 3.61
N ASP A 108 -6.25 -9.11 3.11
CA ASP A 108 -6.59 -10.51 3.36
C ASP A 108 -5.81 -11.49 2.47
N ARG A 109 -5.14 -11.00 1.43
CA ARG A 109 -4.37 -11.83 0.52
C ARG A 109 -3.25 -12.59 1.25
N MET A 110 -3.25 -13.92 1.09
CA MET A 110 -2.26 -14.81 1.68
C MET A 110 -0.93 -14.75 0.93
N VAL A 111 0.15 -14.56 1.67
CA VAL A 111 1.52 -14.58 1.14
C VAL A 111 2.32 -15.65 1.87
N CYS A 112 2.69 -16.71 1.15
CA CYS A 112 3.52 -17.79 1.68
C CYS A 112 5.00 -17.52 1.39
N ARG A 113 5.85 -17.69 2.42
CA ARG A 113 7.32 -17.60 2.29
C ARG A 113 7.98 -18.76 3.02
N ARG A 114 9.11 -19.20 2.47
CA ARG A 114 10.01 -20.12 3.19
C ARG A 114 10.86 -19.33 4.17
N GLU A 115 10.68 -19.58 5.43
CA GLU A 115 11.40 -18.92 6.52
C GLU A 115 12.15 -19.97 7.35
N LYS A 116 13.34 -19.60 7.82
CA LYS A 116 14.09 -20.44 8.77
C LYS A 116 13.66 -20.07 10.17
N MET A 117 13.14 -21.05 10.91
CA MET A 117 12.81 -20.84 12.30
C MET A 117 14.09 -20.75 13.14
N THR A 118 14.07 -19.88 14.16
CA THR A 118 15.17 -19.74 15.12
C THR A 118 15.47 -21.09 15.77
N GLY A 119 16.71 -21.56 15.64
CA GLY A 119 17.12 -22.87 16.17
C GLY A 119 16.90 -24.06 15.22
N SER A 120 16.38 -23.86 14.03
CA SER A 120 16.24 -24.91 13.00
C SER A 120 16.97 -24.58 11.71
N HIS A 121 17.66 -25.57 11.15
CA HIS A 121 18.26 -25.45 9.81
C HIS A 121 17.27 -25.78 8.68
N ARG A 122 16.09 -26.31 9.01
CA ARG A 122 15.05 -26.63 8.03
C ARG A 122 14.19 -25.39 7.74
N PRO A 123 14.07 -24.94 6.48
CA PRO A 123 13.13 -23.91 6.11
C PRO A 123 11.71 -24.47 6.14
N GLU A 124 10.80 -23.76 6.76
CA GLU A 124 9.38 -24.04 6.80
C GLU A 124 8.62 -23.03 5.93
N THR A 125 7.52 -23.43 5.31
CA THR A 125 6.65 -22.53 4.55
C THR A 125 5.63 -21.94 5.49
N ILE A 126 5.73 -20.63 5.73
CA ILE A 126 4.82 -19.87 6.58
C ILE A 126 3.95 -19.00 5.69
N CYS A 127 2.62 -19.19 5.79
CA CYS A 127 1.61 -18.40 5.08
C CYS A 127 0.98 -17.41 6.07
N LYS A 128 1.00 -16.11 5.73
CA LYS A 128 0.40 -15.03 6.52
C LYS A 128 -0.29 -14.05 5.59
N THR A 129 -1.32 -13.35 6.07
CA THR A 129 -1.96 -12.29 5.29
C THR A 129 -1.03 -11.08 5.15
N VAL A 130 -1.29 -10.24 4.14
CA VAL A 130 -0.56 -8.98 3.95
C VAL A 130 -0.71 -8.09 5.18
N ALA A 131 -1.91 -8.02 5.78
CA ALA A 131 -2.19 -7.29 7.01
C ALA A 131 -1.33 -7.79 8.18
N GLN A 132 -1.28 -9.11 8.42
CA GLN A 132 -0.45 -9.70 9.47
C GLN A 132 1.02 -9.36 9.30
N ARG A 133 1.55 -9.44 8.07
CA ARG A 133 2.94 -9.07 7.79
C ARG A 133 3.22 -7.58 7.98
N ARG A 134 2.20 -6.72 7.77
CA ARG A 134 2.32 -5.28 8.04
C ARG A 134 2.45 -5.03 9.54
N VAL A 135 1.55 -5.60 10.35
CA VAL A 135 1.58 -5.49 11.81
C VAL A 135 2.92 -5.97 12.38
N GLU A 136 3.40 -7.15 11.98
CA GLU A 136 4.68 -7.69 12.43
C GLU A 136 5.87 -6.77 12.11
N ARG A 137 5.86 -6.12 10.93
CA ARG A 137 6.90 -5.16 10.56
C ARG A 137 6.85 -3.89 11.42
N GLU A 138 5.66 -3.42 11.74
CA GLU A 138 5.48 -2.23 12.59
C GLU A 138 5.91 -2.50 14.02
N GLU A 139 5.54 -3.66 14.58
CA GLU A 139 5.99 -4.10 15.89
C GLU A 139 7.51 -4.26 15.96
N ALA A 140 8.12 -4.85 14.91
CA ALA A 140 9.56 -4.99 14.85
C ALA A 140 10.28 -3.62 14.75
N ARG A 141 9.66 -2.64 14.11
CA ARG A 141 10.17 -1.26 14.06
C ARG A 141 10.04 -0.58 15.42
N SER A 142 8.90 -0.68 16.07
CA SER A 142 8.66 -0.05 17.37
C SER A 142 9.60 -0.60 18.44
N ARG A 143 9.82 -1.93 18.49
CA ARG A 143 10.82 -2.56 19.37
C ARG A 143 12.25 -2.08 19.12
N ARG A 144 12.58 -1.75 17.87
CA ARG A 144 13.91 -1.23 17.50
C ARG A 144 14.07 0.25 17.83
N SER A 145 12.98 1.02 17.79
CA SER A 145 12.98 2.46 18.09
C SER A 145 12.85 2.75 19.59
N GLU A 146 12.51 1.75 20.41
CA GLU A 146 12.49 1.89 21.85
C GLU A 146 13.93 2.11 22.36
N PRO A 147 14.23 3.26 22.99
CA PRO A 147 15.59 3.55 23.41
C PRO A 147 16.02 2.51 24.44
N ARG A 148 17.18 1.88 24.23
CA ARG A 148 17.78 0.88 25.14
C ARG A 148 17.90 1.35 26.61
N ASN A 149 17.60 2.61 26.86
CA ASN A 149 17.66 3.22 28.18
C ASN A 149 16.61 2.72 29.18
N THR A 150 15.51 2.08 28.73
CA THR A 150 14.53 1.53 29.65
C THR A 150 14.96 0.18 30.23
N MET A 151 15.80 -0.57 29.51
CA MET A 151 16.32 -1.85 30.00
C MET A 151 17.39 -1.70 31.08
N CYS A 152 18.24 -0.65 31.01
CA CYS A 152 19.21 -0.35 32.06
C CYS A 152 18.59 0.17 33.36
N LYS A 153 17.44 0.88 33.27
CA LYS A 153 16.78 1.43 34.47
C LYS A 153 16.18 0.38 35.39
N LYS A 154 15.87 -0.80 34.87
CA LYS A 154 15.29 -1.90 35.67
C LYS A 154 16.32 -2.86 36.28
N THR A 155 17.52 -2.92 35.68
CA THR A 155 18.55 -3.88 36.12
C THR A 155 19.77 -3.22 36.80
N CYS A 156 19.98 -1.89 36.57
CA CYS A 156 21.09 -1.12 37.14
C CYS A 156 20.62 -0.20 38.30
N GLY A 157 19.43 -0.44 38.84
CA GLY A 157 18.91 0.29 39.98
C GLY A 157 19.56 -0.15 41.25
N ASN A 158 20.30 0.78 41.88
CA ASN A 158 20.75 0.78 43.26
C ASN A 158 22.06 0.02 43.61
N VAL A 159 23.16 0.62 43.14
CA VAL A 159 24.40 0.54 43.95
C VAL A 159 24.70 1.96 44.44
N SER A 160 23.91 2.45 45.41
CA SER A 160 24.34 3.52 46.31
C SER A 160 25.09 2.86 47.46
N GLY A 161 26.33 2.47 47.23
CA GLY A 161 27.26 2.14 48.27
C GLY A 161 27.73 3.43 48.92
N THR A 162 27.24 3.72 50.12
CA THR A 162 27.85 4.67 51.07
C THR A 162 29.27 4.26 51.32
N VAL A 163 30.23 5.09 50.88
CA VAL A 163 31.63 5.00 51.34
C VAL A 163 31.67 5.83 52.59
N GLU A 164 31.51 5.16 53.74
CA GLU A 164 31.94 5.73 55.04
C GLU A 164 33.42 5.60 55.13
N GLY A 165 34.06 6.75 55.47
CA GLY A 165 35.48 6.91 55.56
C GLY A 165 36.14 6.29 56.82
N TRP A 166 37.42 6.08 56.67
CA TRP A 166 38.43 6.09 57.74
C TRP A 166 39.57 7.01 57.35
#